data_59bc08a67a36c7b1998b833cbc37be7e
#
_entry.id   59bc08a67a36c7b1998b833cbc37be7e
#
_cell.length_a   1.000
_cell.length_b   1.000
_cell.length_c   1.000
_cell.angle_alpha   90.00
_cell.angle_beta   90.00
_cell.angle_gamma   90.00
#
_symmetry.space_group_name_H-M   'P 1'
#
loop_
_entity.id
_entity.type
_entity.pdbx_description
1 polymer ?
#
loop_
_entity_poly.entity_id
_entity_poly.type
_entity_poly.pdbx_seq_one_letter_code
_entity_poly.pdbx_strand_id
1 'polypeptide(L)'
;MRRLFRRRAPLAGAVGKPYLRVLAAAGAVVTLAAGAAAMRYPSAPSGPAASKTASKAASSAMAYRQIVLPDLLLVAPQGLSAARIARLSKLPGVRNVITADGAAIKVRGRQANVLGVDPQQFRSWTPLATASDQSLWTALAEGRFVASPDAAHRLGLRPGTRYGLTGAARQDLAFGGSAPLGVAGIDVLVSNRASGALGLVRGVVALISAPGARLAALTRAVRGVAGSRDTVVSLRSEQLPVQRSAPGGKPAGYLQLFQESAALYCPGLSWTVLAAIGQIESGDGSNMGPSSAGALGPMQFMPSTWAMWGITAFGESGPPNIMNPYDAVPSAARYLCAAGAATPDGLAGAIYAYNHATWYVTEVLALARQYAQTYG
;
A
#
# COMPACT_ATOMS: atom_id res chain seq x y z
N MET A 1 28.11 -26.20 49.00
CA MET A 1 28.37 -26.02 47.57
C MET A 1 27.07 -25.67 46.87
N ARG A 2 26.79 -24.37 46.65
CA ARG A 2 25.57 -23.86 45.98
C ARG A 2 25.96 -23.48 44.54
N ARG A 3 25.43 -24.18 43.54
CA ARG A 3 25.56 -23.83 42.11
C ARG A 3 24.44 -22.84 41.72
N LEU A 4 24.86 -21.64 41.33
CA LEU A 4 24.02 -20.60 40.74
C LEU A 4 23.65 -20.98 39.29
N PHE A 5 22.37 -21.24 39.05
CA PHE A 5 21.83 -21.29 37.71
C PHE A 5 21.55 -19.87 37.20
N ARG A 6 22.34 -19.38 36.26
CA ARG A 6 22.04 -18.18 35.47
C ARG A 6 20.95 -18.56 34.45
N ARG A 7 19.77 -18.05 34.66
CA ARG A 7 18.70 -18.04 33.64
C ARG A 7 19.08 -17.03 32.55
N ARG A 8 19.29 -17.49 31.31
CA ARG A 8 19.31 -16.64 30.11
C ARG A 8 17.88 -16.25 29.78
N ALA A 9 17.63 -14.95 29.71
CA ALA A 9 16.38 -14.41 29.18
C ALA A 9 16.31 -14.63 27.65
N PRO A 10 15.14 -14.96 27.08
CA PRO A 10 14.98 -15.02 25.64
C PRO A 10 14.97 -13.60 25.08
N LEU A 11 15.78 -13.37 24.05
CA LEU A 11 15.72 -12.17 23.22
C LEU A 11 14.37 -12.16 22.49
N ALA A 12 13.45 -11.33 22.96
CA ALA A 12 12.24 -10.98 22.21
C ALA A 12 12.66 -10.17 20.97
N GLY A 13 12.70 -10.83 19.83
CA GLY A 13 12.84 -10.19 18.53
C GLY A 13 11.58 -9.36 18.23
N ALA A 14 11.63 -8.07 18.48
CA ALA A 14 10.62 -7.14 18.05
C ALA A 14 10.64 -7.05 16.52
N VAL A 15 9.74 -7.77 15.86
CA VAL A 15 9.41 -7.55 14.44
C VAL A 15 8.57 -6.27 14.39
N GLY A 16 9.22 -5.14 14.59
CA GLY A 16 8.62 -3.81 14.44
C GLY A 16 8.48 -3.49 12.96
N LYS A 17 7.33 -3.02 12.58
CA LYS A 17 6.96 -2.56 11.23
C LYS A 17 8.03 -1.60 10.68
N PRO A 18 8.93 -2.00 9.76
CA PRO A 18 10.05 -1.17 9.32
C PRO A 18 9.62 0.08 8.57
N TYR A 19 8.41 0.08 7.98
CA TYR A 19 7.90 1.16 7.14
C TYR A 19 7.53 2.43 7.90
N LEU A 20 7.04 2.31 9.14
CA LEU A 20 6.65 3.49 9.92
C LEU A 20 7.86 4.30 10.40
N ARG A 21 9.02 3.63 10.57
CA ARG A 21 10.26 4.29 11.04
C ARG A 21 10.96 5.11 9.96
N VAL A 22 10.78 4.75 8.68
CA VAL A 22 11.48 5.42 7.57
C VAL A 22 10.92 6.81 7.30
N LEU A 23 9.59 6.98 7.36
CA LEU A 23 8.96 8.29 7.16
C LEU A 23 8.99 9.17 8.42
N ALA A 24 9.00 8.56 9.62
CA ALA A 24 9.20 9.32 10.87
C ALA A 24 10.61 9.95 10.95
N ALA A 25 11.63 9.29 10.38
CA ALA A 25 12.97 9.88 10.29
C ALA A 25 13.03 11.11 9.35
N ALA A 26 12.18 11.15 8.30
CA ALA A 26 12.08 12.33 7.43
C ALA A 26 11.44 13.53 8.14
N GLY A 27 10.55 13.30 9.11
CA GLY A 27 9.90 14.36 9.88
C GLY A 27 10.81 15.04 10.91
N ALA A 28 11.79 14.33 11.44
CA ALA A 28 12.73 14.89 12.42
C ALA A 28 13.74 15.87 11.83
N VAL A 29 13.98 15.81 10.52
CA VAL A 29 14.97 16.69 9.84
C VAL A 29 14.38 18.07 9.46
N VAL A 30 13.04 18.18 9.39
CA VAL A 30 12.37 19.44 8.97
C VAL A 30 12.35 20.50 10.08
N THR A 31 12.61 20.16 11.33
CA THR A 31 12.59 21.11 12.46
C THR A 31 13.85 22.00 12.59
N LEU A 32 14.90 21.77 11.79
CA LEU A 32 16.17 22.49 11.89
C LEU A 32 16.50 23.45 10.74
N ALA A 33 15.59 23.66 9.76
CA ALA A 33 15.83 24.55 8.62
C ALA A 33 14.78 25.67 8.47
N ALA A 34 14.30 26.25 9.57
CA ALA A 34 13.51 27.48 9.55
C ALA A 34 14.42 28.69 9.77
N GLY A 35 15.20 29.05 8.75
CA GLY A 35 16.05 30.24 8.72
C GLY A 35 15.89 30.96 7.38
N ALA A 36 15.06 31.97 7.38
CA ALA A 36 14.95 33.16 6.52
C ALA A 36 15.48 33.13 5.08
N ALA A 37 14.55 33.30 4.11
CA ALA A 37 14.73 34.23 3.00
C ALA A 37 13.37 34.62 2.41
N ALA A 38 12.89 35.80 2.74
CA ALA A 38 11.75 36.43 2.09
C ALA A 38 12.16 36.92 0.72
N MET A 39 11.71 36.28 -0.36
CA MET A 39 11.73 36.89 -1.71
C MET A 39 10.31 37.28 -2.11
N ARG A 40 10.15 38.59 -2.33
CA ARG A 40 8.94 39.22 -2.87
C ARG A 40 8.80 38.87 -4.34
N TYR A 41 7.63 38.37 -4.74
CA TYR A 41 7.21 38.25 -6.13
C TYR A 41 6.20 39.33 -6.49
N PRO A 42 6.29 39.91 -7.68
CA PRO A 42 5.35 40.94 -8.13
C PRO A 42 4.00 40.33 -8.54
N SER A 43 2.93 41.06 -8.24
CA SER A 43 1.56 40.75 -8.59
C SER A 43 1.31 40.87 -10.09
N ALA A 44 0.64 39.86 -10.69
CA ALA A 44 0.15 39.93 -12.06
C ALA A 44 -1.35 40.25 -12.09
N PRO A 45 -1.84 40.92 -13.16
CA PRO A 45 -3.15 41.55 -13.21
C PRO A 45 -4.28 40.58 -13.47
N SER A 46 -5.46 40.94 -12.92
CA SER A 46 -6.74 40.23 -13.06
C SER A 46 -7.34 40.46 -14.45
N GLY A 47 -7.69 39.40 -15.16
CA GLY A 47 -8.51 39.43 -16.37
C GLY A 47 -9.63 38.39 -16.33
N PRO A 48 -10.82 38.67 -16.91
CA PRO A 48 -12.02 37.88 -16.63
C PRO A 48 -12.31 36.75 -17.61
N ALA A 49 -13.01 35.74 -17.09
CA ALA A 49 -13.92 34.82 -17.77
C ALA A 49 -13.43 33.92 -18.92
N ALA A 50 -13.05 32.69 -18.54
CA ALA A 50 -13.12 31.53 -19.44
C ALA A 50 -13.48 30.26 -18.63
N SER A 51 -14.76 30.10 -18.27
CA SER A 51 -15.10 29.08 -17.25
C SER A 51 -15.95 27.88 -17.69
N LYS A 52 -16.23 27.68 -18.98
CA LYS A 52 -17.05 26.51 -19.41
C LYS A 52 -16.37 25.53 -20.37
N THR A 53 -15.34 25.95 -21.11
CA THR A 53 -14.58 25.05 -22.01
C THR A 53 -13.46 24.31 -21.31
N ALA A 54 -12.89 24.90 -20.25
CA ALA A 54 -11.83 24.28 -19.47
C ALA A 54 -12.27 23.03 -18.68
N SER A 55 -13.54 22.97 -18.24
CA SER A 55 -14.06 21.85 -17.46
C SER A 55 -14.15 20.54 -18.27
N LYS A 56 -14.50 20.63 -19.57
CA LYS A 56 -14.64 19.43 -20.43
C LYS A 56 -13.28 18.91 -20.91
N ALA A 57 -12.31 19.79 -21.12
CA ALA A 57 -10.94 19.41 -21.46
C ALA A 57 -10.19 18.80 -20.25
N ALA A 58 -10.42 19.34 -19.04
CA ALA A 58 -9.86 18.80 -17.81
C ALA A 58 -10.41 17.39 -17.49
N SER A 59 -11.66 17.13 -17.78
CA SER A 59 -12.29 15.80 -17.59
C SER A 59 -11.71 14.74 -18.52
N SER A 60 -11.39 15.07 -19.77
CA SER A 60 -10.75 14.14 -20.73
C SER A 60 -9.29 13.84 -20.39
N ALA A 61 -8.58 14.79 -19.78
CA ALA A 61 -7.16 14.66 -19.47
C ALA A 61 -6.88 13.79 -18.23
N MET A 62 -7.88 13.49 -17.41
CA MET A 62 -7.72 12.73 -16.17
C MET A 62 -7.93 11.21 -16.31
N ALA A 63 -8.12 10.69 -17.52
CA ALA A 63 -8.23 9.25 -17.74
C ALA A 63 -6.85 8.58 -17.61
N TYR A 64 -6.70 7.65 -16.66
CA TYR A 64 -5.51 6.81 -16.62
C TYR A 64 -5.54 5.76 -17.72
N ARG A 65 -4.37 5.42 -18.27
CA ARG A 65 -4.25 4.44 -19.37
C ARG A 65 -3.86 3.06 -18.88
N GLN A 66 -3.15 2.99 -17.76
CA GLN A 66 -2.54 1.75 -17.28
C GLN A 66 -2.23 1.87 -15.79
N ILE A 67 -2.41 0.76 -15.04
CA ILE A 67 -1.93 0.65 -13.66
C ILE A 67 -0.43 0.31 -13.69
N VAL A 68 0.35 1.03 -12.90
CA VAL A 68 1.78 0.82 -12.72
C VAL A 68 2.01 0.30 -11.31
N LEU A 69 2.52 -0.90 -11.19
CA LEU A 69 2.86 -1.49 -9.91
C LEU A 69 4.28 -1.08 -9.51
N PRO A 70 4.46 -0.44 -8.35
CA PRO A 70 5.79 -0.12 -7.87
C PRO A 70 6.48 -1.36 -7.28
N ASP A 71 7.73 -1.56 -7.65
CA ASP A 71 8.57 -2.64 -7.13
C ASP A 71 9.44 -2.18 -5.95
N LEU A 72 9.93 -0.95 -6.01
CA LEU A 72 10.73 -0.34 -4.97
C LEU A 72 10.22 1.07 -4.63
N LEU A 73 10.38 1.42 -3.35
CA LEU A 73 10.25 2.76 -2.81
C LEU A 73 11.64 3.25 -2.39
N LEU A 74 12.08 4.36 -2.95
CA LEU A 74 13.27 5.09 -2.49
C LEU A 74 12.81 6.30 -1.70
N VAL A 75 13.22 6.41 -0.45
CA VAL A 75 13.00 7.57 0.42
C VAL A 75 14.31 8.32 0.57
N ALA A 76 14.33 9.58 0.11
CA ALA A 76 15.46 10.49 0.17
C ALA A 76 15.09 11.70 1.04
N PRO A 77 15.45 11.74 2.33
CA PRO A 77 15.01 12.79 3.27
C PRO A 77 15.37 14.22 2.84
N GLN A 78 16.41 14.37 2.02
CA GLN A 78 16.85 15.67 1.47
C GLN A 78 16.30 15.93 0.07
N GLY A 79 15.45 15.06 -0.46
CA GLY A 79 14.93 15.09 -1.81
C GLY A 79 15.88 14.51 -2.86
N LEU A 80 15.33 14.18 -4.01
CA LEU A 80 16.05 13.66 -5.16
C LEU A 80 16.31 14.78 -6.16
N SER A 81 17.57 14.95 -6.57
CA SER A 81 17.91 15.85 -7.66
C SER A 81 17.44 15.28 -9.02
N ALA A 82 17.20 16.15 -9.99
CA ALA A 82 16.84 15.74 -11.36
C ALA A 82 17.86 14.75 -11.97
N ALA A 83 19.16 14.95 -11.70
CA ALA A 83 20.20 14.04 -12.16
C ALA A 83 20.07 12.64 -11.56
N ARG A 84 19.69 12.54 -10.27
CA ARG A 84 19.46 11.24 -9.60
C ARG A 84 18.21 10.56 -10.14
N ILE A 85 17.13 11.30 -10.37
CA ILE A 85 15.88 10.78 -10.97
C ILE A 85 16.17 10.24 -12.37
N ALA A 86 16.91 10.99 -13.19
CA ALA A 86 17.32 10.56 -14.53
C ALA A 86 18.20 9.29 -14.50
N ARG A 87 19.07 9.13 -13.49
CA ARG A 87 19.85 7.90 -13.30
C ARG A 87 18.98 6.73 -12.91
N LEU A 88 18.00 6.90 -12.01
CA LEU A 88 17.03 5.86 -11.66
C LEU A 88 16.25 5.37 -12.87
N SER A 89 15.78 6.28 -13.72
CA SER A 89 15.02 5.94 -14.93
C SER A 89 15.84 5.19 -15.99
N LYS A 90 17.18 5.28 -15.94
CA LYS A 90 18.10 4.59 -16.85
C LYS A 90 18.61 3.23 -16.33
N LEU A 91 18.22 2.83 -15.13
CA LEU A 91 18.65 1.54 -14.57
C LEU A 91 18.07 0.38 -15.38
N PRO A 92 18.82 -0.72 -15.57
CA PRO A 92 18.36 -1.89 -16.30
C PRO A 92 17.03 -2.45 -15.77
N GLY A 93 16.07 -2.64 -16.65
CA GLY A 93 14.74 -3.17 -16.33
C GLY A 93 13.75 -2.15 -15.75
N VAL A 94 14.17 -0.95 -15.38
CA VAL A 94 13.26 0.12 -14.95
C VAL A 94 12.44 0.62 -16.12
N ARG A 95 11.12 0.60 -15.98
CA ARG A 95 10.17 1.09 -16.98
C ARG A 95 9.55 2.42 -16.60
N ASN A 96 9.23 2.58 -15.32
CA ASN A 96 8.58 3.78 -14.82
C ASN A 96 9.20 4.22 -13.50
N VAL A 97 9.36 5.52 -13.35
CA VAL A 97 9.73 6.18 -12.08
C VAL A 97 8.80 7.38 -11.90
N ILE A 98 8.19 7.49 -10.71
CA ILE A 98 7.47 8.69 -10.31
C ILE A 98 8.03 9.19 -8.99
N THR A 99 8.09 10.51 -8.85
CA THR A 99 8.51 11.14 -7.60
C THR A 99 7.36 11.87 -6.96
N ALA A 100 7.40 11.94 -5.63
CA ALA A 100 6.45 12.70 -4.85
C ALA A 100 7.17 13.52 -3.78
N ASP A 101 6.61 14.68 -3.47
CA ASP A 101 7.00 15.45 -2.29
C ASP A 101 6.46 14.77 -1.04
N GLY A 102 7.01 15.07 0.13
CA GLY A 102 6.43 14.47 1.33
C GLY A 102 7.00 15.02 2.62
N ALA A 103 6.25 14.82 3.68
CA ALA A 103 6.66 15.04 5.05
C ALA A 103 5.69 14.36 6.03
N ALA A 104 6.14 14.18 7.26
CA ALA A 104 5.25 13.93 8.39
C ALA A 104 4.74 15.30 8.89
N ILE A 105 3.44 15.54 8.80
CA ILE A 105 2.79 16.80 9.22
C ILE A 105 1.70 16.53 10.24
N LYS A 106 1.12 17.59 10.82
CA LYS A 106 -0.02 17.46 11.72
C LYS A 106 -1.33 17.71 11.00
N VAL A 107 -2.29 16.80 11.17
CA VAL A 107 -3.69 16.93 10.76
C VAL A 107 -4.54 16.79 12.02
N ARG A 108 -5.32 17.82 12.36
CA ARG A 108 -6.07 17.85 13.62
C ARG A 108 -5.19 17.58 14.88
N GLY A 109 -3.93 18.07 14.84
CA GLY A 109 -2.97 17.87 15.93
C GLY A 109 -2.30 16.48 15.97
N ARG A 110 -2.74 15.53 15.17
CA ARG A 110 -2.16 14.18 15.07
C ARG A 110 -1.19 14.08 13.89
N GLN A 111 -0.12 13.34 14.06
CA GLN A 111 0.88 13.12 13.00
C GLN A 111 0.29 12.28 11.87
N ALA A 112 0.58 12.68 10.63
CA ALA A 112 0.20 12.00 9.41
C ALA A 112 1.33 12.09 8.37
N ASN A 113 1.60 11.01 7.66
CA ASN A 113 2.55 10.97 6.55
C ASN A 113 1.83 11.43 5.28
N VAL A 114 2.29 12.51 4.69
CA VAL A 114 1.65 13.15 3.54
C VAL A 114 2.55 13.09 2.33
N LEU A 115 1.97 12.72 1.18
CA LEU A 115 2.61 12.90 -0.13
C LEU A 115 1.93 14.01 -0.92
N GLY A 116 2.75 14.85 -1.54
CA GLY A 116 2.37 15.81 -2.56
C GLY A 116 2.60 15.21 -3.93
N VAL A 117 1.53 15.07 -4.71
CA VAL A 117 1.55 14.33 -5.97
C VAL A 117 0.94 15.12 -7.12
N ASP A 118 1.37 14.82 -8.34
CA ASP A 118 0.62 15.17 -9.53
C ASP A 118 -0.58 14.20 -9.67
N PRO A 119 -1.83 14.68 -9.58
CA PRO A 119 -3.00 13.79 -9.61
C PRO A 119 -3.12 12.98 -10.89
N GLN A 120 -2.69 13.50 -12.03
CA GLN A 120 -2.80 12.82 -13.32
C GLN A 120 -1.79 11.68 -13.43
N GLN A 121 -0.55 11.92 -12.99
CA GLN A 121 0.52 10.92 -13.07
C GLN A 121 0.43 9.88 -11.95
N PHE A 122 0.14 10.30 -10.72
CA PHE A 122 0.13 9.41 -9.57
C PHE A 122 -1.06 8.45 -9.57
N ARG A 123 -2.15 8.81 -10.23
CA ARG A 123 -3.36 7.99 -10.37
C ARG A 123 -3.05 6.57 -10.83
N SER A 124 -2.17 6.43 -11.81
CA SER A 124 -1.75 5.13 -12.35
C SER A 124 -0.98 4.25 -11.34
N TRP A 125 -0.47 4.82 -10.26
CA TRP A 125 0.32 4.13 -9.25
C TRP A 125 -0.48 3.69 -8.02
N THR A 126 -1.79 3.89 -8.07
CA THR A 126 -2.71 3.46 -7.00
C THR A 126 -3.49 2.22 -7.41
N PRO A 127 -4.10 1.49 -6.46
CA PRO A 127 -4.95 0.34 -6.77
C PRO A 127 -6.04 0.68 -7.78
N LEU A 128 -6.46 -0.30 -8.58
CA LEU A 128 -7.42 -0.10 -9.68
C LEU A 128 -8.70 0.60 -9.21
N ALA A 129 -9.26 0.21 -8.07
CA ALA A 129 -10.45 0.85 -7.51
C ALA A 129 -10.24 2.35 -7.26
N THR A 130 -9.11 2.72 -6.65
CA THR A 130 -8.74 4.13 -6.43
C THR A 130 -8.44 4.84 -7.74
N ALA A 131 -7.69 4.19 -8.64
CA ALA A 131 -7.39 4.75 -9.95
C ALA A 131 -8.66 5.00 -10.79
N SER A 132 -9.70 4.20 -10.63
CA SER A 132 -10.98 4.34 -11.35
C SER A 132 -11.91 5.40 -10.74
N ASP A 133 -11.69 5.80 -9.48
CA ASP A 133 -12.53 6.79 -8.80
C ASP A 133 -12.24 8.20 -9.30
N GLN A 134 -12.98 8.61 -10.34
CA GLN A 134 -12.87 9.94 -10.93
C GLN A 134 -13.13 11.06 -9.93
N SER A 135 -14.05 10.86 -8.99
CA SER A 135 -14.44 11.87 -8.01
C SER A 135 -13.31 12.21 -7.06
N LEU A 136 -12.55 11.19 -6.63
CA LEU A 136 -11.38 11.32 -5.76
C LEU A 136 -10.26 12.15 -6.43
N TRP A 137 -9.97 11.83 -7.69
CA TRP A 137 -8.90 12.53 -8.45
C TRP A 137 -9.30 13.94 -8.83
N THR A 138 -10.58 14.17 -9.12
CA THR A 138 -11.11 15.52 -9.31
C THR A 138 -11.00 16.35 -8.03
N ALA A 139 -11.37 15.79 -6.88
CA ALA A 139 -11.23 16.46 -5.59
C ALA A 139 -9.76 16.83 -5.30
N LEU A 140 -8.82 15.92 -5.57
CA LEU A 140 -7.38 16.17 -5.38
C LEU A 140 -6.86 17.27 -6.33
N ALA A 141 -7.29 17.27 -7.59
CA ALA A 141 -6.94 18.28 -8.58
C ALA A 141 -7.49 19.67 -8.23
N GLU A 142 -8.68 19.72 -7.62
CA GLU A 142 -9.30 20.93 -7.10
C GLU A 142 -8.66 21.47 -5.80
N GLY A 143 -7.61 20.79 -5.31
CA GLY A 143 -6.88 21.21 -4.10
C GLY A 143 -7.49 20.70 -2.79
N ARG A 144 -8.43 19.75 -2.85
CA ARG A 144 -8.83 18.99 -1.66
C ARG A 144 -7.75 17.96 -1.34
N PHE A 145 -7.73 17.44 -0.13
CA PHE A 145 -6.86 16.31 0.21
C PHE A 145 -7.66 15.02 0.28
N VAL A 146 -7.00 13.89 0.02
CA VAL A 146 -7.57 12.56 0.17
C VAL A 146 -6.75 11.77 1.18
N ALA A 147 -7.34 10.77 1.83
CA ALA A 147 -6.68 9.99 2.87
C ALA A 147 -6.84 8.49 2.66
N SER A 148 -5.97 7.70 3.25
CA SER A 148 -6.22 6.27 3.39
C SER A 148 -7.43 6.04 4.32
N PRO A 149 -8.18 4.93 4.18
CA PRO A 149 -9.31 4.63 5.05
C PRO A 149 -8.95 4.65 6.53
N ASP A 150 -7.80 4.05 6.89
CA ASP A 150 -7.30 4.03 8.26
C ASP A 150 -6.98 5.43 8.79
N ALA A 151 -6.35 6.27 7.96
CA ALA A 151 -6.06 7.65 8.35
C ALA A 151 -7.34 8.46 8.47
N ALA A 152 -8.30 8.30 7.57
CA ALA A 152 -9.59 8.98 7.64
C ALA A 152 -10.34 8.64 8.93
N HIS A 153 -10.38 7.36 9.30
CA HIS A 153 -10.98 6.89 10.54
C HIS A 153 -10.20 7.40 11.77
N ARG A 154 -8.88 7.17 11.82
CA ARG A 154 -8.01 7.56 12.93
C ARG A 154 -8.01 9.06 13.21
N LEU A 155 -8.11 9.88 12.16
CA LEU A 155 -8.14 11.34 12.23
C LEU A 155 -9.56 11.90 12.35
N GLY A 156 -10.61 11.06 12.25
CA GLY A 156 -12.00 11.46 12.33
C GLY A 156 -12.39 12.43 11.21
N LEU A 157 -12.00 12.12 9.96
CA LEU A 157 -12.25 12.97 8.80
C LEU A 157 -13.66 12.72 8.23
N ARG A 158 -14.32 13.81 7.81
CA ARG A 158 -15.65 13.76 7.15
C ARG A 158 -15.55 14.46 5.81
N PRO A 159 -15.98 13.83 4.70
CA PRO A 159 -15.94 14.43 3.36
C PRO A 159 -16.58 15.83 3.33
N GLY A 160 -16.00 16.72 2.57
CA GLY A 160 -16.44 18.12 2.45
C GLY A 160 -16.00 19.04 3.58
N THR A 161 -15.63 18.52 4.75
CA THR A 161 -15.17 19.33 5.90
C THR A 161 -13.75 19.84 5.68
N ARG A 162 -13.47 21.07 6.08
CA ARG A 162 -12.12 21.66 6.03
C ARG A 162 -11.35 21.33 7.31
N TYR A 163 -10.07 21.02 7.14
CA TYR A 163 -9.15 20.70 8.22
C TYR A 163 -7.83 21.44 8.06
N GLY A 164 -7.26 21.87 9.18
CA GLY A 164 -5.92 22.44 9.21
C GLY A 164 -4.86 21.34 9.08
N LEU A 165 -4.07 21.41 8.01
CA LEU A 165 -2.87 20.63 7.79
C LEU A 165 -1.67 21.51 8.10
N THR A 166 -0.80 21.09 9.01
CA THR A 166 0.33 21.90 9.49
C THR A 166 1.64 21.18 9.20
N GLY A 167 2.32 21.63 8.14
CA GLY A 167 3.69 21.27 7.78
C GLY A 167 4.66 22.40 8.21
N ALA A 168 5.54 22.83 7.32
CA ALA A 168 6.33 24.05 7.51
C ALA A 168 5.43 25.31 7.50
N ALA A 169 4.32 25.25 6.76
CA ALA A 169 3.24 26.22 6.82
C ALA A 169 1.89 25.53 7.04
N ARG A 170 0.90 26.26 7.55
CA ARG A 170 -0.46 25.74 7.74
C ARG A 170 -1.30 26.02 6.50
N GLN A 171 -2.09 25.03 6.10
CA GLN A 171 -3.09 25.14 5.05
C GLN A 171 -4.41 24.54 5.55
N ASP A 172 -5.53 25.22 5.31
CA ASP A 172 -6.86 24.70 5.59
C ASP A 172 -7.45 24.12 4.29
N LEU A 173 -7.46 22.80 4.18
CA LEU A 173 -7.91 22.06 3.00
C LEU A 173 -9.20 21.28 3.31
N ALA A 174 -10.08 21.17 2.31
CA ALA A 174 -11.26 20.32 2.42
C ALA A 174 -10.87 18.85 2.20
N PHE A 175 -11.45 17.94 2.99
CA PHE A 175 -11.29 16.51 2.79
C PHE A 175 -12.20 16.05 1.63
N GLY A 176 -11.57 15.47 0.61
CA GLY A 176 -12.24 15.04 -0.63
C GLY A 176 -12.80 13.62 -0.58
N GLY A 177 -12.25 12.76 0.28
CA GLY A 177 -12.65 11.36 0.38
C GLY A 177 -11.50 10.44 0.77
N SER A 178 -11.82 9.16 0.97
CA SER A 178 -10.83 8.14 1.34
C SER A 178 -10.83 6.97 0.36
N ALA A 179 -9.63 6.48 0.06
CA ALA A 179 -9.40 5.27 -0.72
C ALA A 179 -8.02 4.66 -0.40
N PRO A 180 -7.77 3.38 -0.70
CA PRO A 180 -6.44 2.79 -0.60
C PRO A 180 -5.44 3.53 -1.49
N LEU A 181 -4.37 4.08 -0.90
CA LEU A 181 -3.44 4.95 -1.61
C LEU A 181 -2.30 4.21 -2.35
N GLY A 182 -2.22 2.88 -2.20
CA GLY A 182 -1.25 2.03 -2.91
C GLY A 182 0.18 2.04 -2.35
N VAL A 183 0.49 2.91 -1.40
CA VAL A 183 1.80 2.99 -0.75
C VAL A 183 1.61 2.84 0.76
N ALA A 184 2.20 1.79 1.33
CA ALA A 184 2.10 1.52 2.76
C ALA A 184 2.73 2.66 3.58
N GLY A 185 2.08 3.01 4.69
CA GLY A 185 2.56 4.06 5.60
C GLY A 185 2.25 5.49 5.15
N ILE A 186 1.57 5.69 4.03
CA ILE A 186 1.08 6.99 3.60
C ILE A 186 -0.36 7.17 4.07
N ASP A 187 -0.59 8.24 4.78
CA ASP A 187 -1.88 8.60 5.36
C ASP A 187 -2.71 9.50 4.45
N VAL A 188 -2.06 10.45 3.78
CA VAL A 188 -2.74 11.54 3.04
C VAL A 188 -2.02 11.84 1.74
N LEU A 189 -2.81 12.14 0.68
CA LEU A 189 -2.34 12.76 -0.55
C LEU A 189 -2.85 14.19 -0.64
N VAL A 190 -1.99 15.08 -1.09
CA VAL A 190 -2.29 16.46 -1.49
C VAL A 190 -1.78 16.69 -2.91
N SER A 191 -2.33 17.67 -3.63
CA SER A 191 -1.78 18.05 -4.94
C SER A 191 -0.40 18.72 -4.79
N ASN A 192 0.41 18.72 -5.87
CA ASN A 192 1.70 19.41 -5.90
C ASN A 192 1.60 20.88 -5.49
N ARG A 193 0.50 21.56 -5.85
CA ARG A 193 0.25 22.95 -5.45
C ARG A 193 0.11 23.06 -3.93
N ALA A 194 -0.69 22.19 -3.31
CA ALA A 194 -0.85 22.17 -1.86
C ALA A 194 0.42 21.72 -1.14
N SER A 195 1.20 20.80 -1.74
CA SER A 195 2.51 20.37 -1.25
C SER A 195 3.46 21.56 -1.08
N GLY A 196 3.59 22.40 -2.11
CA GLY A 196 4.41 23.60 -2.04
C GLY A 196 3.94 24.59 -0.97
N ALA A 197 2.63 24.78 -0.83
CA ALA A 197 2.04 25.67 0.17
C ALA A 197 2.22 25.15 1.61
N LEU A 198 2.25 23.84 1.81
CA LEU A 198 2.54 23.19 3.09
C LEU A 198 4.04 23.14 3.43
N GLY A 199 4.91 23.44 2.46
CA GLY A 199 6.36 23.36 2.59
C GLY A 199 6.86 21.91 2.74
N LEU A 200 6.27 20.96 2.00
CA LEU A 200 6.74 19.59 1.98
C LEU A 200 8.12 19.51 1.29
N VAL A 201 8.93 18.52 1.66
CA VAL A 201 10.23 18.26 1.02
C VAL A 201 10.00 17.75 -0.40
N ARG A 202 10.60 18.44 -1.38
CA ARG A 202 10.44 18.08 -2.80
C ARG A 202 11.16 16.79 -3.13
N GLY A 203 10.46 15.92 -3.89
CA GLY A 203 11.03 14.68 -4.41
C GLY A 203 11.59 13.76 -3.33
N VAL A 204 10.99 13.75 -2.12
CA VAL A 204 11.44 12.92 -1.00
C VAL A 204 11.21 11.43 -1.25
N VAL A 205 10.29 11.10 -2.15
CA VAL A 205 9.92 9.73 -2.50
C VAL A 205 10.10 9.51 -3.99
N ALA A 206 10.65 8.35 -4.38
CA ALA A 206 10.52 7.81 -5.72
C ALA A 206 9.93 6.40 -5.67
N LEU A 207 8.86 6.16 -6.43
CA LEU A 207 8.34 4.84 -6.72
C LEU A 207 8.95 4.37 -8.04
N ILE A 208 9.45 3.15 -8.05
CA ILE A 208 10.18 2.57 -9.20
C ILE A 208 9.46 1.30 -9.60
N SER A 209 9.08 1.22 -10.88
CA SER A 209 8.52 0.01 -11.50
C SER A 209 9.50 -0.58 -12.49
N ALA A 210 9.82 -1.84 -12.31
CA ALA A 210 10.77 -2.61 -13.12
C ALA A 210 10.24 -4.05 -13.30
N PRO A 211 9.08 -4.23 -13.97
CA PRO A 211 8.45 -5.55 -14.12
C PRO A 211 9.42 -6.51 -14.81
N GLY A 212 9.61 -7.70 -14.24
CA GLY A 212 10.54 -8.70 -14.74
C GLY A 212 11.99 -8.56 -14.26
N ALA A 213 12.39 -7.45 -13.64
CA ALA A 213 13.71 -7.33 -13.03
C ALA A 213 13.83 -8.22 -11.78
N ARG A 214 15.01 -8.85 -11.57
CA ARG A 214 15.29 -9.57 -10.34
C ARG A 214 15.39 -8.56 -9.18
N LEU A 215 14.59 -8.72 -8.14
CA LEU A 215 14.45 -7.76 -7.04
C LEU A 215 15.80 -7.43 -6.39
N ALA A 216 16.64 -8.43 -6.10
CA ALA A 216 17.94 -8.22 -5.49
C ALA A 216 18.89 -7.39 -6.38
N ALA A 217 18.86 -7.61 -7.70
CA ALA A 217 19.65 -6.84 -8.66
C ALA A 217 19.15 -5.40 -8.77
N LEU A 218 17.83 -5.21 -8.85
CA LEU A 218 17.19 -3.90 -8.89
C LEU A 218 17.49 -3.11 -7.60
N THR A 219 17.32 -3.73 -6.45
CA THR A 219 17.61 -3.10 -5.14
C THR A 219 19.06 -2.66 -5.05
N ARG A 220 20.01 -3.48 -5.49
CA ARG A 220 21.43 -3.14 -5.53
C ARG A 220 21.70 -1.96 -6.46
N ALA A 221 21.11 -1.98 -7.66
CA ALA A 221 21.26 -0.90 -8.64
C ALA A 221 20.69 0.44 -8.12
N VAL A 222 19.50 0.41 -7.49
CA VAL A 222 18.88 1.59 -6.88
C VAL A 222 19.71 2.10 -5.70
N ARG A 223 20.25 1.23 -4.85
CA ARG A 223 21.18 1.61 -3.77
C ARG A 223 22.45 2.28 -4.30
N GLY A 224 22.94 1.90 -5.47
CA GLY A 224 24.08 2.56 -6.13
C GLY A 224 23.78 4.00 -6.60
N VAL A 225 22.51 4.37 -6.74
CA VAL A 225 22.07 5.75 -7.02
C VAL A 225 21.68 6.50 -5.75
N ALA A 226 21.27 5.77 -4.72
CA ALA A 226 20.85 6.30 -3.42
C ALA A 226 22.03 6.97 -2.69
N GLY A 227 21.74 8.00 -1.91
CA GLY A 227 22.69 8.62 -0.99
C GLY A 227 22.79 7.85 0.33
N SER A 228 23.78 8.16 1.13
CA SER A 228 24.04 7.48 2.42
C SER A 228 22.90 7.60 3.44
N ARG A 229 22.05 8.62 3.31
CA ARG A 229 20.87 8.85 4.17
C ARG A 229 19.56 8.36 3.57
N ASP A 230 19.60 7.82 2.35
CA ASP A 230 18.42 7.34 1.67
C ASP A 230 18.09 5.91 2.08
N THR A 231 16.81 5.58 2.04
CA THR A 231 16.32 4.24 2.33
C THR A 231 15.64 3.65 1.12
N VAL A 232 16.00 2.43 0.76
CA VAL A 232 15.37 1.66 -0.31
C VAL A 232 14.53 0.56 0.33
N VAL A 233 13.22 0.58 0.05
CA VAL A 233 12.25 -0.38 0.58
C VAL A 233 11.70 -1.19 -0.59
N SER A 234 11.68 -2.52 -0.45
CA SER A 234 10.98 -3.38 -1.39
C SER A 234 9.48 -3.28 -1.16
N LEU A 235 8.74 -3.01 -2.23
CA LEU A 235 7.28 -3.08 -2.28
C LEU A 235 6.80 -4.39 -2.91
N ARG A 236 7.70 -5.12 -3.59
CA ARG A 236 7.50 -6.54 -3.85
C ARG A 236 7.66 -7.29 -2.54
N SER A 237 6.68 -8.11 -2.21
CA SER A 237 6.98 -9.17 -1.25
C SER A 237 8.11 -10.03 -1.83
N GLU A 238 9.17 -10.23 -1.04
CA GLU A 238 10.06 -11.34 -1.33
C GLU A 238 9.17 -12.57 -1.46
N GLN A 239 9.23 -13.20 -2.63
CA GLN A 239 8.62 -14.50 -2.77
C GLN A 239 9.33 -15.38 -1.75
N LEU A 240 8.65 -15.72 -0.65
CA LEU A 240 9.06 -16.87 0.13
C LEU A 240 9.27 -17.99 -0.90
N PRO A 241 10.40 -18.73 -0.83
CA PRO A 241 10.65 -19.78 -1.79
C PRO A 241 9.39 -20.62 -1.89
N VAL A 242 8.79 -20.67 -3.08
CA VAL A 242 7.68 -21.55 -3.36
C VAL A 242 8.22 -22.94 -3.09
N GLN A 243 7.83 -23.54 -1.98
CA GLN A 243 8.13 -24.93 -1.74
C GLN A 243 7.45 -25.70 -2.88
N ARG A 244 8.30 -26.21 -3.78
CA ARG A 244 7.83 -26.99 -4.89
C ARG A 244 7.13 -28.23 -4.34
N SER A 245 5.88 -28.38 -4.74
CA SER A 245 5.06 -29.59 -4.66
C SER A 245 4.90 -30.18 -3.26
N ALA A 246 3.69 -30.08 -2.72
CA ALA A 246 3.27 -30.97 -1.65
C ALA A 246 3.48 -32.42 -2.11
N PRO A 247 4.05 -33.29 -1.26
CA PRO A 247 4.08 -34.72 -1.53
C PRO A 247 2.67 -35.30 -1.30
N GLY A 248 1.74 -35.11 -2.22
CA GLY A 248 0.38 -35.55 -2.02
C GLY A 248 -0.55 -35.35 -3.21
N GLY A 249 -0.14 -34.61 -4.21
CA GLY A 249 -1.01 -34.34 -5.36
C GLY A 249 -1.92 -33.12 -5.15
N LYS A 250 -2.84 -32.90 -6.09
CA LYS A 250 -3.79 -31.80 -6.09
C LYS A 250 -4.91 -32.06 -5.06
N PRO A 251 -5.25 -31.11 -4.16
CA PRO A 251 -6.34 -31.26 -3.21
C PRO A 251 -7.67 -31.63 -3.87
N ALA A 252 -8.42 -32.57 -3.27
CA ALA A 252 -9.65 -33.09 -3.86
C ALA A 252 -10.86 -32.14 -3.72
N GLY A 253 -10.77 -31.11 -2.88
CA GLY A 253 -11.84 -30.14 -2.64
C GLY A 253 -11.42 -28.99 -1.74
N TYR A 254 -12.33 -28.04 -1.50
CA TYR A 254 -12.03 -26.81 -0.77
C TYR A 254 -11.51 -27.07 0.66
N LEU A 255 -12.07 -28.01 1.39
CA LEU A 255 -11.60 -28.31 2.74
C LEU A 255 -10.12 -28.69 2.76
N GLN A 256 -9.73 -29.65 1.92
CA GLN A 256 -8.34 -30.08 1.81
C GLN A 256 -7.46 -28.94 1.28
N LEU A 257 -7.98 -28.18 0.32
CA LEU A 257 -7.29 -27.03 -0.26
C LEU A 257 -6.97 -25.96 0.80
N PHE A 258 -7.89 -25.62 1.69
CA PHE A 258 -7.65 -24.69 2.79
C PHE A 258 -6.63 -25.25 3.78
N GLN A 259 -6.75 -26.54 4.16
CA GLN A 259 -5.82 -27.19 5.08
C GLN A 259 -4.39 -27.20 4.54
N GLU A 260 -4.21 -27.65 3.31
CA GLU A 260 -2.88 -27.73 2.70
C GLU A 260 -2.31 -26.32 2.38
N SER A 261 -3.16 -25.39 1.95
CA SER A 261 -2.72 -24.02 1.68
C SER A 261 -2.25 -23.31 2.96
N ALA A 262 -2.96 -23.46 4.07
CA ALA A 262 -2.53 -22.91 5.35
C ALA A 262 -1.21 -23.54 5.81
N ALA A 263 -1.11 -24.87 5.78
CA ALA A 263 0.08 -25.59 6.22
C ALA A 263 1.33 -25.27 5.38
N LEU A 264 1.17 -25.15 4.05
CA LEU A 264 2.30 -24.98 3.12
C LEU A 264 2.71 -23.51 2.94
N TYR A 265 1.73 -22.60 2.91
CA TYR A 265 1.99 -21.20 2.52
C TYR A 265 1.91 -20.21 3.67
N CYS A 266 1.40 -20.65 4.83
CA CYS A 266 1.42 -19.87 6.07
C CYS A 266 1.44 -20.78 7.33
N PRO A 267 2.54 -21.47 7.62
CA PRO A 267 2.66 -22.25 8.84
C PRO A 267 2.36 -21.38 10.07
N GLY A 268 1.37 -21.82 10.88
CA GLY A 268 0.84 -21.07 12.01
C GLY A 268 -0.52 -20.40 11.77
N LEU A 269 -0.94 -20.20 10.53
CA LEU A 269 -2.31 -19.80 10.21
C LEU A 269 -3.26 -21.00 10.34
N SER A 270 -4.35 -20.84 11.09
CA SER A 270 -5.40 -21.86 11.09
C SER A 270 -6.09 -21.93 9.72
N TRP A 271 -6.22 -23.12 9.15
CA TRP A 271 -6.97 -23.34 7.92
C TRP A 271 -8.43 -22.86 8.01
N THR A 272 -9.02 -22.88 9.23
CA THR A 272 -10.39 -22.44 9.46
C THR A 272 -10.57 -20.93 9.20
N VAL A 273 -9.54 -20.14 9.43
CA VAL A 273 -9.54 -18.71 9.07
C VAL A 273 -9.54 -18.53 7.56
N LEU A 274 -8.72 -19.30 6.85
CA LEU A 274 -8.65 -19.25 5.40
C LEU A 274 -9.98 -19.71 4.76
N ALA A 275 -10.60 -20.76 5.31
CA ALA A 275 -11.92 -21.23 4.91
C ALA A 275 -13.02 -20.20 5.20
N ALA A 276 -12.98 -19.56 6.37
CA ALA A 276 -13.94 -18.51 6.70
C ALA A 276 -13.86 -17.31 5.72
N ILE A 277 -12.65 -16.94 5.32
CA ILE A 277 -12.45 -15.91 4.29
C ILE A 277 -13.07 -16.38 2.96
N GLY A 278 -12.73 -17.57 2.47
CA GLY A 278 -13.28 -18.10 1.21
C GLY A 278 -14.81 -18.17 1.19
N GLN A 279 -15.41 -18.57 2.31
CA GLN A 279 -16.87 -18.62 2.47
C GLN A 279 -17.49 -17.21 2.42
N ILE A 280 -16.92 -16.24 3.12
CA ILE A 280 -17.45 -14.85 3.16
C ILE A 280 -17.26 -14.16 1.80
N GLU A 281 -16.13 -14.37 1.15
CA GLU A 281 -15.79 -13.69 -0.11
C GLU A 281 -16.62 -14.20 -1.30
N SER A 282 -16.82 -15.52 -1.41
CA SER A 282 -17.43 -16.09 -2.61
C SER A 282 -18.37 -17.27 -2.37
N GLY A 283 -18.57 -17.69 -1.12
CA GLY A 283 -19.25 -18.96 -0.81
C GLY A 283 -18.46 -20.15 -1.37
N ASP A 284 -17.16 -20.18 -1.10
CA ASP A 284 -16.21 -21.19 -1.59
C ASP A 284 -16.30 -21.38 -3.11
N GLY A 285 -16.22 -20.26 -3.84
CA GLY A 285 -16.25 -20.25 -5.29
C GLY A 285 -17.62 -20.31 -5.94
N SER A 286 -18.71 -20.22 -5.17
CA SER A 286 -20.06 -20.18 -5.72
C SER A 286 -20.35 -18.86 -6.46
N ASN A 287 -19.71 -17.77 -6.06
CA ASN A 287 -19.84 -16.45 -6.67
C ASN A 287 -18.44 -15.81 -6.90
N MET A 288 -17.81 -16.14 -8.00
CA MET A 288 -16.44 -15.70 -8.33
C MET A 288 -16.42 -14.46 -9.24
N GLY A 289 -17.57 -13.93 -9.62
CA GLY A 289 -17.69 -12.77 -10.49
C GLY A 289 -17.18 -11.48 -9.82
N PRO A 290 -17.06 -10.38 -10.60
CA PRO A 290 -16.57 -9.13 -10.06
C PRO A 290 -17.50 -8.59 -8.97
N SER A 291 -16.94 -8.26 -7.80
CA SER A 291 -17.65 -7.50 -6.79
C SER A 291 -17.91 -6.07 -7.30
N SER A 292 -18.73 -5.31 -6.58
CA SER A 292 -18.93 -3.87 -6.87
C SER A 292 -17.63 -3.06 -6.89
N ALA A 293 -16.59 -3.55 -6.19
CA ALA A 293 -15.24 -2.97 -6.19
C ALA A 293 -14.32 -3.55 -7.26
N GLY A 294 -14.74 -4.60 -8.00
CA GLY A 294 -13.96 -5.26 -9.04
C GLY A 294 -13.04 -6.39 -8.53
N ALA A 295 -13.28 -6.90 -7.33
CA ALA A 295 -12.60 -8.10 -6.82
C ALA A 295 -13.08 -9.37 -7.56
N LEU A 296 -12.20 -10.35 -7.75
CA LEU A 296 -12.42 -11.53 -8.59
C LEU A 296 -12.00 -12.83 -7.89
N GLY A 297 -12.61 -13.92 -8.36
CA GLY A 297 -12.24 -15.28 -8.02
C GLY A 297 -12.73 -15.74 -6.65
N PRO A 298 -12.38 -16.98 -6.25
CA PRO A 298 -12.92 -17.61 -5.05
C PRO A 298 -12.48 -16.91 -3.75
N MET A 299 -11.38 -16.16 -3.78
CA MET A 299 -10.85 -15.40 -2.66
C MET A 299 -11.00 -13.89 -2.84
N GLN A 300 -11.79 -13.44 -3.83
CA GLN A 300 -12.12 -12.05 -4.14
C GLN A 300 -10.92 -11.09 -4.10
N PHE A 301 -9.83 -11.48 -4.77
CA PHE A 301 -8.68 -10.61 -4.92
C PHE A 301 -8.98 -9.41 -5.83
N MET A 302 -8.54 -8.24 -5.41
CA MET A 302 -8.40 -7.13 -6.35
C MET A 302 -7.32 -7.46 -7.38
N PRO A 303 -7.51 -7.16 -8.68
CA PRO A 303 -6.50 -7.45 -9.72
C PRO A 303 -5.10 -6.89 -9.42
N SER A 304 -5.02 -5.74 -8.77
CA SER A 304 -3.74 -5.15 -8.33
C SER A 304 -3.07 -5.97 -7.21
N THR A 305 -3.84 -6.46 -6.25
CA THR A 305 -3.35 -7.34 -5.18
C THR A 305 -2.94 -8.69 -5.77
N TRP A 306 -3.73 -9.21 -6.71
CA TRP A 306 -3.40 -10.45 -7.42
C TRP A 306 -2.08 -10.38 -8.16
N ALA A 307 -1.81 -9.29 -8.84
CA ALA A 307 -0.54 -9.10 -9.57
C ALA A 307 0.69 -9.17 -8.64
N MET A 308 0.53 -8.86 -7.35
CA MET A 308 1.61 -8.93 -6.35
C MET A 308 1.70 -10.28 -5.65
N TRP A 309 0.55 -10.92 -5.41
CA TRP A 309 0.44 -12.08 -4.51
C TRP A 309 0.08 -13.38 -5.19
N GLY A 310 -0.45 -13.33 -6.42
CA GLY A 310 -0.84 -14.50 -7.19
C GLY A 310 0.34 -15.45 -7.41
N ILE A 311 0.14 -16.71 -7.08
CA ILE A 311 1.09 -17.80 -7.32
C ILE A 311 0.40 -18.95 -8.02
N THR A 312 1.15 -19.67 -8.82
CA THR A 312 0.76 -20.99 -9.33
C THR A 312 1.19 -22.04 -8.31
N ALA A 313 0.27 -22.89 -7.88
CA ALA A 313 0.50 -23.86 -6.79
C ALA A 313 0.01 -25.26 -7.16
N PHE A 314 0.26 -26.24 -6.31
CA PHE A 314 -0.22 -27.63 -6.43
C PHE A 314 0.07 -28.31 -7.77
N GLY A 315 1.23 -28.02 -8.36
CA GLY A 315 1.66 -28.62 -9.62
C GLY A 315 0.98 -28.08 -10.88
N GLU A 316 0.19 -27.02 -10.76
CA GLU A 316 -0.34 -26.29 -11.90
C GLU A 316 0.83 -25.68 -12.72
N SER A 317 0.61 -25.41 -13.99
CA SER A 317 1.61 -24.80 -14.88
C SER A 317 1.08 -23.52 -15.50
N GLY A 318 1.99 -22.60 -15.84
CA GLY A 318 1.63 -21.32 -16.46
C GLY A 318 1.52 -20.17 -15.44
N PRO A 319 1.04 -19.01 -15.87
CA PRO A 319 0.83 -17.86 -14.99
C PRO A 319 -0.34 -18.13 -14.05
N PRO A 320 -0.30 -17.58 -12.79
CA PRO A 320 -1.37 -17.77 -11.83
C PRO A 320 -2.69 -17.18 -12.33
N ASN A 321 -3.77 -17.91 -12.13
CA ASN A 321 -5.12 -17.54 -12.55
C ASN A 321 -5.99 -17.19 -11.33
N ILE A 322 -6.43 -15.96 -11.24
CA ILE A 322 -7.26 -15.42 -10.14
C ILE A 322 -8.58 -16.18 -9.96
N MET A 323 -9.10 -16.80 -11.01
CA MET A 323 -10.34 -17.58 -11.01
C MET A 323 -10.10 -19.06 -10.63
N ASN A 324 -8.84 -19.50 -10.57
CA ASN A 324 -8.49 -20.86 -10.20
C ASN A 324 -8.35 -20.99 -8.68
N PRO A 325 -9.15 -21.80 -7.98
CA PRO A 325 -9.03 -21.95 -6.53
C PRO A 325 -7.67 -22.49 -6.10
N TYR A 326 -7.02 -23.33 -6.91
CA TYR A 326 -5.68 -23.87 -6.62
C TYR A 326 -4.56 -22.84 -6.68
N ASP A 327 -4.80 -21.70 -7.28
CA ASP A 327 -3.91 -20.54 -7.25
C ASP A 327 -4.37 -19.51 -6.21
N ALA A 328 -5.68 -19.24 -6.15
CA ALA A 328 -6.23 -18.18 -5.33
C ALA A 328 -6.14 -18.45 -3.81
N VAL A 329 -6.43 -19.69 -3.36
CA VAL A 329 -6.40 -20.03 -1.94
C VAL A 329 -4.96 -20.01 -1.38
N PRO A 330 -3.95 -20.63 -2.04
CA PRO A 330 -2.57 -20.49 -1.61
C PRO A 330 -2.05 -19.05 -1.62
N SER A 331 -2.47 -18.27 -2.62
CA SER A 331 -2.13 -16.85 -2.71
C SER A 331 -2.68 -16.05 -1.52
N ALA A 332 -3.91 -16.36 -1.09
CA ALA A 332 -4.52 -15.75 0.09
C ALA A 332 -3.80 -16.14 1.39
N ALA A 333 -3.45 -17.41 1.56
CA ALA A 333 -2.66 -17.87 2.69
C ALA A 333 -1.32 -17.12 2.77
N ARG A 334 -0.64 -16.99 1.65
CA ARG A 334 0.63 -16.27 1.53
C ARG A 334 0.48 -14.77 1.85
N TYR A 335 -0.55 -14.11 1.33
CA TYR A 335 -0.85 -12.71 1.62
C TYR A 335 -1.08 -12.49 3.13
N LEU A 336 -1.92 -13.33 3.74
CA LEU A 336 -2.21 -13.28 5.16
C LEU A 336 -0.96 -13.53 6.02
N CYS A 337 -0.09 -14.45 5.60
CA CYS A 337 1.18 -14.72 6.28
C CYS A 337 2.08 -13.49 6.32
N ALA A 338 2.24 -12.83 5.19
CA ALA A 338 3.03 -11.60 5.11
C ALA A 338 2.41 -10.44 5.90
N ALA A 339 1.09 -10.44 6.07
CA ALA A 339 0.38 -9.50 6.92
C ALA A 339 0.46 -9.84 8.43
N GLY A 340 1.09 -10.98 8.81
CA GLY A 340 1.33 -11.36 10.20
C GLY A 340 0.38 -12.44 10.75
N ALA A 341 -0.42 -13.11 9.93
CA ALA A 341 -1.43 -14.09 10.37
C ALA A 341 -0.85 -15.36 11.00
N ALA A 342 0.46 -15.61 10.85
CA ALA A 342 1.13 -16.77 11.45
C ALA A 342 1.23 -16.70 12.98
N THR A 343 0.91 -15.54 13.59
CA THR A 343 0.94 -15.35 15.05
C THR A 343 -0.42 -14.93 15.57
N PRO A 344 -0.80 -15.35 16.79
CA PRO A 344 -2.09 -14.94 17.40
C PRO A 344 -2.26 -13.42 17.46
N ASP A 345 -1.22 -12.69 17.82
CA ASP A 345 -1.26 -11.23 17.96
C ASP A 345 -1.36 -10.51 16.60
N GLY A 346 -0.89 -11.13 15.52
CA GLY A 346 -0.93 -10.59 14.18
C GLY A 346 -2.21 -10.92 13.40
N LEU A 347 -2.93 -11.97 13.82
CA LEU A 347 -4.04 -12.53 13.06
C LEU A 347 -5.16 -11.51 12.74
N ALA A 348 -5.64 -10.80 13.75
CA ALA A 348 -6.70 -9.80 13.55
C ALA A 348 -6.25 -8.66 12.62
N GLY A 349 -4.99 -8.24 12.74
CA GLY A 349 -4.39 -7.24 11.85
C GLY A 349 -4.26 -7.72 10.41
N ALA A 350 -3.93 -8.99 10.20
CA ALA A 350 -3.84 -9.59 8.88
C ALA A 350 -5.21 -9.72 8.19
N ILE A 351 -6.24 -10.16 8.93
CA ILE A 351 -7.61 -10.20 8.42
C ILE A 351 -8.11 -8.78 8.10
N TYR A 352 -7.78 -7.79 8.94
CA TYR A 352 -8.11 -6.40 8.67
C TYR A 352 -7.40 -5.87 7.40
N ALA A 353 -6.15 -6.26 7.17
CA ALA A 353 -5.42 -5.92 5.95
C ALA A 353 -6.07 -6.51 4.68
N TYR A 354 -6.80 -7.63 4.82
CA TYR A 354 -7.51 -8.27 3.71
C TYR A 354 -8.71 -7.45 3.22
N ASN A 355 -9.56 -6.93 4.12
CA ASN A 355 -10.80 -6.25 3.77
C ASN A 355 -10.98 -4.87 4.43
N HIS A 356 -10.06 -4.36 5.23
CA HIS A 356 -10.08 -3.03 5.86
C HIS A 356 -11.35 -2.68 6.65
N ALA A 357 -12.12 -3.67 7.12
CA ALA A 357 -13.34 -3.49 7.88
C ALA A 357 -13.32 -4.29 9.20
N THR A 358 -13.60 -3.62 10.32
CA THR A 358 -13.63 -4.27 11.65
C THR A 358 -14.72 -5.31 11.78
N TRP A 359 -15.89 -5.09 11.17
CA TRP A 359 -16.98 -6.06 11.12
C TRP A 359 -16.55 -7.35 10.40
N TYR A 360 -15.77 -7.23 9.32
CA TYR A 360 -15.23 -8.35 8.57
C TYR A 360 -14.29 -9.21 9.44
N VAL A 361 -13.39 -8.57 10.19
CA VAL A 361 -12.52 -9.28 11.16
C VAL A 361 -13.35 -10.09 12.15
N THR A 362 -14.39 -9.46 12.70
CA THR A 362 -15.29 -10.13 13.68
C THR A 362 -15.99 -11.33 13.06
N GLU A 363 -16.51 -11.18 11.84
CA GLU A 363 -17.23 -12.24 11.12
C GLU A 363 -16.30 -13.40 10.74
N VAL A 364 -15.12 -13.11 10.17
CA VAL A 364 -14.12 -14.13 9.86
C VAL A 364 -13.72 -14.93 11.11
N LEU A 365 -13.41 -14.25 12.21
CA LEU A 365 -13.01 -14.92 13.45
C LEU A 365 -14.15 -15.72 14.09
N ALA A 366 -15.40 -15.26 13.97
CA ALA A 366 -16.56 -15.99 14.46
C ALA A 366 -16.79 -17.29 13.65
N LEU A 367 -16.76 -17.18 12.32
CA LEU A 367 -16.94 -18.32 11.42
C LEU A 367 -15.78 -19.31 11.53
N ALA A 368 -14.54 -18.84 11.66
CA ALA A 368 -13.36 -19.68 11.86
C ALA A 368 -13.46 -20.50 13.15
N ARG A 369 -13.97 -19.90 14.25
CA ARG A 369 -14.24 -20.64 15.50
C ARG A 369 -15.31 -21.71 15.33
N GLN A 370 -16.38 -21.39 14.59
CA GLN A 370 -17.43 -22.37 14.28
C GLN A 370 -16.87 -23.55 13.48
N TYR A 371 -16.03 -23.29 12.47
CA TYR A 371 -15.37 -24.36 11.71
C TYR A 371 -14.42 -25.21 12.56
N ALA A 372 -13.67 -24.59 13.46
CA ALA A 372 -12.80 -25.31 14.39
C ALA A 372 -13.60 -26.25 15.34
N GLN A 373 -14.82 -25.86 15.75
CA GLN A 373 -15.68 -26.70 16.55
C GLN A 373 -16.35 -27.86 15.77
N THR A 374 -16.56 -27.63 14.45
CA THR A 374 -17.28 -28.60 13.62
C THR A 374 -16.34 -29.61 12.96
N TYR A 375 -15.13 -29.21 12.62
CA TYR A 375 -14.19 -29.99 11.79
C TYR A 375 -12.80 -30.15 12.43
N GLY A 376 -12.60 -29.61 13.63
CA GLY A 376 -11.32 -29.63 14.39
C GLY A 376 -11.16 -30.84 15.30
#